data_0ee24c7eb7e4a71c45db264b798a4545
#
_entry.id   0ee24c7eb7e4a71c45db264b798a4545
#
_cell.length_a   1.000
_cell.length_b   1.000
_cell.length_c   1.000
_cell.angle_alpha   90.00
_cell.angle_beta   90.00
_cell.angle_gamma   90.00
#
_symmetry.space_group_name_H-M   'P 1'
#
loop_
_entity.id
_entity.type
_entity.pdbx_description
1 polymer ?
#
loop_
_entity_poly.entity_id
_entity_poly.type
_entity_poly.pdbx_seq_one_letter_code
_entity_poly.pdbx_strand_id
1 'polypeptide(L)'
;MAGVQSCQMIREASCHCGKLALRCSGEPAKISLCHCFDCQRRTGSLFSVAAFYPRAAVEIIQGNAKGFRRHSASGFDVTFHFCPECGSNLWWEADRLPDLAGVAVGSFADRNFPVPEQVVWAEEKHHWLQLPAELPSHAQNPPQAIPRK
;
A
#
# COMPACT_ATOMS: atom_id res chain seq x y z
N MET A 1 26.73 2.26 30.00
CA MET A 1 26.03 3.08 29.01
C MET A 1 24.73 2.38 28.67
N ALA A 2 23.62 2.93 29.11
CA ALA A 2 22.32 2.44 28.70
C ALA A 2 22.09 2.82 27.24
N GLY A 3 22.10 1.82 26.33
CA GLY A 3 21.73 2.03 24.96
C GLY A 3 20.29 2.54 24.90
N VAL A 4 20.09 3.71 24.33
CA VAL A 4 18.75 4.18 23.97
C VAL A 4 18.23 3.21 22.92
N GLN A 5 17.42 2.23 23.35
CA GLN A 5 16.62 1.46 22.40
C GLN A 5 15.65 2.45 21.75
N SER A 6 15.93 2.84 20.51
CA SER A 6 14.96 3.58 19.73
C SER A 6 13.71 2.69 19.60
N CYS A 7 12.61 3.12 20.20
CA CYS A 7 11.34 2.42 20.09
C CYS A 7 10.90 2.49 18.63
N GLN A 8 11.14 1.40 17.89
CA GLN A 8 10.70 1.31 16.50
C GLN A 8 9.18 1.30 16.45
N MET A 9 8.60 2.15 15.60
CA MET A 9 7.15 2.18 15.40
C MET A 9 6.67 0.83 14.87
N ILE A 10 5.67 0.26 15.50
CA ILE A 10 5.00 -0.97 15.07
C ILE A 10 3.55 -0.67 14.77
N ARG A 11 3.10 -1.10 13.58
CA ARG A 11 1.69 -1.03 13.18
C ARG A 11 1.23 -2.41 12.75
N GLU A 12 -0.01 -2.76 13.11
CA GLU A 12 -0.61 -4.02 12.71
C GLU A 12 -1.80 -3.78 11.78
N ALA A 13 -1.86 -4.57 10.71
CA ALA A 13 -2.92 -4.56 9.73
C ALA A 13 -3.65 -5.90 9.77
N SER A 14 -4.96 -5.89 9.61
CA SER A 14 -5.78 -7.09 9.68
C SER A 14 -6.84 -7.11 8.59
N CYS A 15 -7.21 -8.30 8.13
CA CYS A 15 -8.36 -8.48 7.25
C CYS A 15 -9.67 -8.31 8.01
N HIS A 16 -10.78 -8.18 7.27
CA HIS A 16 -12.10 -7.94 7.85
C HIS A 16 -12.54 -9.06 8.82
N CYS A 17 -12.29 -10.32 8.49
CA CYS A 17 -12.65 -11.44 9.37
C CYS A 17 -11.64 -11.71 10.50
N GLY A 18 -10.50 -11.05 10.51
CA GLY A 18 -9.46 -11.20 11.53
C GLY A 18 -8.53 -12.40 11.37
N LYS A 19 -8.73 -13.25 10.37
CA LYS A 19 -7.93 -14.49 10.21
C LYS A 19 -6.54 -14.25 9.58
N LEU A 20 -6.33 -13.11 8.94
CA LEU A 20 -5.05 -12.73 8.34
C LEU A 20 -4.59 -11.41 8.94
N ALA A 21 -3.39 -11.36 9.48
CA ALA A 21 -2.83 -10.15 10.06
C ALA A 21 -1.34 -10.00 9.73
N LEU A 22 -0.93 -8.74 9.58
CA LEU A 22 0.43 -8.32 9.31
C LEU A 22 0.96 -7.44 10.44
N ARG A 23 2.27 -7.47 10.64
CA ARG A 23 3.00 -6.49 11.44
C ARG A 23 3.97 -5.74 10.54
N CYS A 24 3.92 -4.41 10.60
CA CYS A 24 4.83 -3.54 9.86
C CYS A 24 5.71 -2.79 10.85
N SER A 25 7.01 -2.85 10.64
CA SER A 25 8.01 -2.26 11.53
C SER A 25 8.63 -1.01 10.90
N GLY A 26 8.77 0.04 11.69
CA GLY A 26 9.31 1.33 11.24
C GLY A 26 8.28 2.20 10.53
N GLU A 27 8.76 3.28 9.94
CA GLU A 27 7.92 4.16 9.12
C GLU A 27 7.90 3.67 7.66
N PRO A 28 6.78 3.83 6.94
CA PRO A 28 6.76 3.52 5.52
C PRO A 28 7.71 4.45 4.74
N ALA A 29 8.31 3.91 3.69
CA ALA A 29 9.17 4.69 2.80
C ALA A 29 8.39 5.77 2.04
N LYS A 30 7.13 5.48 1.73
CA LYS A 30 6.18 6.42 1.13
C LYS A 30 4.76 5.95 1.32
N ILE A 31 3.81 6.89 1.23
CA ILE A 31 2.37 6.61 1.22
C ILE A 31 1.80 7.25 -0.04
N SER A 32 1.09 6.46 -0.84
CA SER A 32 0.56 6.90 -2.13
C SER A 32 -0.91 6.56 -2.27
N LEU A 33 -1.68 7.53 -2.76
CA LEU A 33 -3.09 7.34 -3.12
C LEU A 33 -3.19 7.15 -4.63
N CYS A 34 -3.89 6.11 -5.08
CA CYS A 34 -4.02 5.77 -6.49
C CYS A 34 -5.48 5.70 -6.92
N HIS A 35 -5.82 6.43 -7.98
CA HIS A 35 -7.17 6.46 -8.56
C HIS A 35 -7.34 5.51 -9.75
N CYS A 36 -6.34 4.76 -10.19
CA CYS A 36 -6.45 3.97 -11.41
C CYS A 36 -7.63 3.00 -11.35
N PHE A 37 -8.23 2.72 -12.51
CA PHE A 37 -9.38 1.82 -12.60
C PHE A 37 -9.07 0.41 -12.10
N ASP A 38 -7.83 -0.04 -12.21
CA ASP A 38 -7.40 -1.31 -11.62
C ASP A 38 -7.51 -1.30 -10.10
N CYS A 39 -7.08 -0.22 -9.45
CA CYS A 39 -7.25 -0.05 -8.00
C CYS A 39 -8.72 0.04 -7.62
N GLN A 40 -9.53 0.75 -8.40
CA GLN A 40 -10.98 0.84 -8.16
C GLN A 40 -11.64 -0.53 -8.24
N ARG A 41 -11.36 -1.32 -9.28
CA ARG A 41 -11.91 -2.68 -9.41
C ARG A 41 -11.43 -3.62 -8.32
N ARG A 42 -10.16 -3.54 -7.96
CA ARG A 42 -9.58 -4.40 -6.94
C ARG A 42 -10.16 -4.14 -5.56
N THR A 43 -10.35 -2.89 -5.19
CA THR A 43 -10.82 -2.49 -3.85
C THR A 43 -12.33 -2.36 -3.75
N GLY A 44 -13.02 -2.13 -4.87
CA GLY A 44 -14.43 -1.72 -4.84
C GLY A 44 -14.64 -0.31 -4.32
N SER A 45 -13.56 0.45 -4.08
CA SER A 45 -13.58 1.86 -3.69
C SER A 45 -13.21 2.74 -4.89
N LEU A 46 -13.24 4.05 -4.70
CA LEU A 46 -12.87 5.02 -5.73
C LEU A 46 -11.37 5.26 -5.85
N PHE A 47 -10.60 4.71 -4.92
CA PHE A 47 -9.14 4.81 -4.87
C PHE A 47 -8.58 3.76 -3.91
N SER A 48 -7.28 3.59 -3.97
CA SER A 48 -6.55 2.82 -2.98
C SER A 48 -5.46 3.67 -2.34
N VAL A 49 -5.13 3.39 -1.08
CA VAL A 49 -4.00 4.03 -0.40
C VAL A 49 -3.04 2.93 0.05
N ALA A 50 -1.79 3.07 -0.36
CA ALA A 50 -0.72 2.14 -0.02
C ALA A 50 0.33 2.81 0.85
N ALA A 51 0.70 2.17 1.94
CA ALA A 51 1.91 2.47 2.68
C ALA A 51 2.99 1.49 2.22
N PHE A 52 4.03 2.00 1.58
CA PHE A 52 5.12 1.17 1.07
C PHE A 52 6.20 1.02 2.13
N TYR A 53 6.38 -0.20 2.59
CA TYR A 53 7.41 -0.60 3.53
C TYR A 53 8.49 -1.42 2.82
N PRO A 54 9.73 -1.42 3.33
CA PRO A 54 10.69 -2.46 2.94
C PRO A 54 10.06 -3.84 3.14
N ARG A 55 10.22 -4.76 2.20
CA ARG A 55 9.62 -6.10 2.30
C ARG A 55 10.01 -6.81 3.60
N ALA A 56 11.25 -6.65 4.03
CA ALA A 56 11.74 -7.24 5.29
C ALA A 56 11.05 -6.67 6.54
N ALA A 57 10.40 -5.52 6.45
CA ALA A 57 9.67 -4.88 7.54
C ALA A 57 8.21 -5.33 7.65
N VAL A 58 7.72 -6.15 6.72
CA VAL A 58 6.35 -6.67 6.69
C VAL A 58 6.36 -8.15 7.02
N GLU A 59 5.68 -8.51 8.09
CA GLU A 59 5.62 -9.89 8.60
C GLU A 59 4.18 -10.35 8.72
N ILE A 60 3.88 -11.57 8.25
CA ILE A 60 2.59 -12.22 8.53
C ILE A 60 2.66 -12.75 9.96
N ILE A 61 1.83 -12.22 10.83
CA ILE A 61 1.76 -12.64 12.25
C ILE A 61 0.61 -13.59 12.54
N GLN A 62 -0.34 -13.71 11.61
CA GLN A 62 -1.47 -14.62 11.74
C GLN A 62 -2.02 -15.00 10.38
N GLY A 63 -2.35 -16.28 10.20
CA GLY A 63 -3.05 -16.81 9.04
C GLY A 63 -2.19 -16.98 7.80
N ASN A 64 -2.89 -17.25 6.69
CA ASN A 64 -2.28 -17.42 5.37
C ASN A 64 -3.01 -16.54 4.36
N ALA A 65 -2.27 -16.04 3.38
CA ALA A 65 -2.81 -15.28 2.29
C ALA A 65 -2.91 -16.11 1.02
N LYS A 66 -3.86 -15.74 0.15
CA LYS A 66 -3.91 -16.18 -1.24
C LYS A 66 -3.33 -15.08 -2.12
N GLY A 67 -2.57 -15.47 -3.14
CA GLY A 67 -1.96 -14.54 -4.09
C GLY A 67 -2.69 -14.52 -5.43
N PHE A 68 -2.74 -13.34 -6.05
CA PHE A 68 -3.18 -13.15 -7.43
C PHE A 68 -2.18 -12.26 -8.16
N ARG A 69 -1.59 -12.80 -9.23
CA ARG A 69 -0.60 -12.10 -10.04
C ARG A 69 -1.21 -11.65 -11.35
N ARG A 70 -0.96 -10.41 -11.72
CA ARG A 70 -1.41 -9.86 -12.99
C ARG A 70 -0.40 -8.88 -13.58
N HIS A 71 -0.47 -8.71 -14.90
CA HIS A 71 0.24 -7.63 -15.60
C HIS A 71 -0.50 -6.31 -15.37
N SER A 72 0.23 -5.26 -14.98
CA SER A 72 -0.36 -3.94 -14.73
C SER A 72 -0.14 -3.00 -15.91
N ALA A 73 -0.91 -1.90 -15.93
CA ALA A 73 -0.76 -0.84 -16.93
C ALA A 73 0.63 -0.17 -16.91
N SER A 74 1.38 -0.32 -15.83
CA SER A 74 2.76 0.18 -15.71
C SER A 74 3.78 -0.65 -16.51
N GLY A 75 3.37 -1.79 -17.11
CA GLY A 75 4.25 -2.69 -17.84
C GLY A 75 4.95 -3.74 -16.99
N PHE A 76 4.66 -3.78 -15.69
CA PHE A 76 5.23 -4.72 -14.73
C PHE A 76 4.15 -5.58 -14.10
N ASP A 77 4.51 -6.76 -13.62
CA ASP A 77 3.60 -7.62 -12.87
C ASP A 77 3.46 -7.15 -11.42
N VAL A 78 2.26 -7.35 -10.89
CA VAL A 78 1.93 -7.08 -9.50
C VAL A 78 1.27 -8.33 -8.91
N THR A 79 1.73 -8.73 -7.72
CA THR A 79 1.12 -9.83 -6.97
C THR A 79 0.37 -9.25 -5.79
N PHE A 80 -0.94 -9.48 -5.74
CA PHE A 80 -1.81 -9.07 -4.64
C PHE A 80 -1.99 -10.24 -3.68
N HIS A 81 -1.95 -9.95 -2.38
CA HIS A 81 -2.15 -10.93 -1.32
C HIS A 81 -3.38 -10.57 -0.51
N PHE A 82 -4.29 -11.52 -0.38
CA PHE A 82 -5.58 -11.30 0.25
C PHE A 82 -5.98 -12.48 1.14
N CYS A 83 -6.91 -12.21 2.05
CA CYS A 83 -7.47 -13.24 2.92
C CYS A 83 -8.35 -14.19 2.09
N PRO A 84 -8.08 -15.52 2.11
CA PRO A 84 -8.89 -16.47 1.35
C PRO A 84 -10.30 -16.65 1.91
N GLU A 85 -10.53 -16.25 3.16
CA GLU A 85 -11.83 -16.39 3.84
C GLU A 85 -12.76 -15.21 3.56
N CYS A 86 -12.27 -13.96 3.69
CA CYS A 86 -13.12 -12.78 3.54
C CYS A 86 -12.78 -11.92 2.31
N GLY A 87 -11.70 -12.23 1.59
CA GLY A 87 -11.30 -11.50 0.39
C GLY A 87 -10.62 -10.17 0.62
N SER A 88 -10.40 -9.74 1.86
CA SER A 88 -9.71 -8.47 2.14
C SER A 88 -8.30 -8.49 1.55
N ASN A 89 -8.00 -7.48 0.72
CA ASN A 89 -6.68 -7.30 0.15
C ASN A 89 -5.80 -6.54 1.16
N LEU A 90 -4.70 -7.16 1.61
CA LEU A 90 -3.86 -6.57 2.64
C LEU A 90 -2.59 -5.94 2.10
N TRP A 91 -1.90 -6.61 1.18
CA TRP A 91 -0.68 -6.05 0.63
C TRP A 91 -0.42 -6.55 -0.79
N TRP A 92 0.51 -5.90 -1.45
CA TRP A 92 0.95 -6.30 -2.78
C TRP A 92 2.43 -6.01 -3.00
N GLU A 93 2.99 -6.70 -3.96
CA GLU A 93 4.36 -6.59 -4.37
C GLU A 93 4.41 -6.38 -5.87
N ALA A 94 5.02 -5.27 -6.28
CA ALA A 94 5.18 -4.93 -7.70
C ALA A 94 6.63 -5.20 -8.12
N ASP A 95 6.82 -5.84 -9.27
CA ASP A 95 8.15 -6.13 -9.81
C ASP A 95 8.96 -4.84 -10.08
N ARG A 96 8.28 -3.72 -10.36
CA ARG A 96 8.94 -2.41 -10.50
C ARG A 96 9.49 -1.84 -9.19
N LEU A 97 9.06 -2.36 -8.06
CA LEU A 97 9.48 -1.95 -6.72
C LEU A 97 9.95 -3.17 -5.92
N PRO A 98 11.07 -3.80 -6.34
CA PRO A 98 11.44 -5.12 -5.83
C PRO A 98 11.75 -5.15 -4.33
N ASP A 99 12.10 -4.00 -3.74
CA ASP A 99 12.45 -3.91 -2.33
C ASP A 99 11.29 -3.50 -1.43
N LEU A 100 10.14 -3.15 -2.01
CA LEU A 100 9.00 -2.62 -1.27
C LEU A 100 7.77 -3.53 -1.38
N ALA A 101 6.97 -3.53 -0.31
CA ALA A 101 5.62 -4.06 -0.29
C ALA A 101 4.63 -2.93 0.01
N GLY A 102 3.57 -2.84 -0.78
CA GLY A 102 2.50 -1.88 -0.54
C GLY A 102 1.45 -2.49 0.38
N VAL A 103 1.27 -1.94 1.57
CA VAL A 103 0.24 -2.38 2.52
C VAL A 103 -0.96 -1.46 2.42
N ALA A 104 -2.15 -2.06 2.33
CA ALA A 104 -3.40 -1.30 2.25
C ALA A 104 -3.62 -0.52 3.54
N VAL A 105 -3.64 0.82 3.46
CA VAL A 105 -3.71 1.68 4.65
C VAL A 105 -5.00 1.46 5.44
N GLY A 106 -6.12 1.22 4.76
CA GLY A 106 -7.38 0.94 5.45
C GLY A 106 -7.35 -0.28 6.35
N SER A 107 -6.46 -1.27 6.08
CA SER A 107 -6.35 -2.48 6.88
C SER A 107 -5.72 -2.26 8.28
N PHE A 108 -5.08 -1.11 8.50
CA PHE A 108 -4.62 -0.72 9.83
C PHE A 108 -5.77 -0.23 10.73
N ALA A 109 -6.91 0.13 10.16
CA ALA A 109 -8.07 0.68 10.87
C ALA A 109 -7.69 1.82 11.83
N ASP A 110 -6.76 2.67 11.43
CA ASP A 110 -6.23 3.78 12.20
C ASP A 110 -6.53 5.11 11.48
N ARG A 111 -7.48 5.88 12.05
CA ARG A 111 -7.86 7.20 11.51
C ARG A 111 -6.73 8.23 11.53
N ASN A 112 -5.69 8.00 12.33
CA ASN A 112 -4.53 8.87 12.47
C ASN A 112 -3.32 8.37 11.66
N PHE A 113 -3.52 7.40 10.78
CA PHE A 113 -2.44 6.97 9.88
C PHE A 113 -1.92 8.18 9.08
N PRO A 114 -0.60 8.32 8.89
CA PRO A 114 -0.04 9.47 8.18
C PRO A 114 -0.68 9.69 6.80
N VAL A 115 -0.83 10.95 6.41
CA VAL A 115 -1.44 11.33 5.14
C VAL A 115 -0.60 10.86 3.94
N PRO A 116 -1.22 10.59 2.78
CA PRO A 116 -0.47 10.32 1.55
C PRO A 116 0.46 11.47 1.20
N GLU A 117 1.63 11.13 0.68
CA GLU A 117 2.61 12.10 0.21
C GLU A 117 2.38 12.49 -1.26
N GLN A 118 1.64 11.67 -1.99
CA GLN A 118 1.31 11.89 -3.39
C GLN A 118 0.01 11.21 -3.79
N VAL A 119 -0.55 11.71 -4.88
CA VAL A 119 -1.68 11.14 -5.59
C VAL A 119 -1.21 10.74 -6.99
N VAL A 120 -1.51 9.52 -7.40
CA VAL A 120 -1.17 9.02 -8.74
C VAL A 120 -2.43 8.60 -9.49
N TRP A 121 -2.33 8.56 -10.82
CA TRP A 121 -3.47 8.27 -11.70
C TRP A 121 -4.66 9.21 -11.48
N ALA A 122 -4.36 10.48 -11.24
CA ALA A 122 -5.38 11.52 -11.01
C ALA A 122 -6.29 11.73 -12.22
N GLU A 123 -5.86 11.35 -13.44
CA GLU A 123 -6.69 11.43 -14.64
C GLU A 123 -7.91 10.50 -14.59
N GLU A 124 -7.86 9.43 -13.76
CA GLU A 124 -8.97 8.48 -13.57
C GLU A 124 -9.78 8.76 -12.29
N LYS A 125 -9.46 9.84 -11.59
CA LYS A 125 -10.18 10.26 -10.39
C LYS A 125 -11.64 10.58 -10.71
N HIS A 126 -12.57 10.15 -9.84
CA HIS A 126 -13.96 10.56 -9.93
C HIS A 126 -14.11 12.09 -9.79
N HIS A 127 -14.88 12.70 -10.67
CA HIS A 127 -14.95 14.17 -10.78
C HIS A 127 -15.43 14.87 -9.51
N TRP A 128 -16.31 14.23 -8.74
CA TRP A 128 -16.87 14.82 -7.52
C TRP A 128 -15.94 14.65 -6.29
N LEU A 129 -14.95 13.77 -6.37
CA LEU A 129 -14.04 13.51 -5.26
C LEU A 129 -12.99 14.62 -5.17
N GLN A 130 -12.99 15.32 -4.04
CA GLN A 130 -12.03 16.39 -3.78
C GLN A 130 -10.99 15.94 -2.76
N LEU A 131 -9.74 16.23 -3.05
CA LEU A 131 -8.59 15.95 -2.20
C LEU A 131 -7.97 17.30 -1.77
N PRO A 132 -7.19 17.32 -0.66
CA PRO A 132 -6.44 18.49 -0.28
C PRO A 132 -5.57 19.00 -1.44
N ALA A 133 -5.66 20.31 -1.74
CA ALA A 133 -4.98 20.90 -2.89
C ALA A 133 -3.45 20.84 -2.79
N GLU A 134 -2.92 20.76 -1.57
CA GLU A 134 -1.47 20.68 -1.29
C GLU A 134 -0.85 19.30 -1.55
N LEU A 135 -1.64 18.26 -1.79
CA LEU A 135 -1.11 16.94 -2.13
C LEU A 135 -0.53 16.94 -3.54
N PRO A 136 0.76 16.62 -3.72
CA PRO A 136 1.34 16.44 -5.05
C PRO A 136 0.53 15.42 -5.86
N SER A 137 0.10 15.81 -7.06
CA SER A 137 -0.79 15.00 -7.90
C SER A 137 -0.14 14.75 -9.27
N HIS A 138 -0.17 13.50 -9.71
CA HIS A 138 0.34 13.06 -11.00
C HIS A 138 -0.79 12.44 -11.83
N ALA A 139 -0.85 12.80 -13.12
CA ALA A 139 -1.87 12.26 -14.04
C ALA A 139 -1.80 10.74 -14.15
N GLN A 140 -0.59 10.19 -14.16
CA GLN A 140 -0.27 8.75 -14.12
C GLN A 140 0.77 8.50 -13.03
N ASN A 141 1.61 7.47 -13.17
CA ASN A 141 2.74 7.28 -12.25
C ASN A 141 3.78 8.39 -12.46
N PRO A 142 4.41 8.89 -11.38
CA PRO A 142 5.56 9.77 -11.54
C PRO A 142 6.71 9.03 -12.23
N PRO A 143 7.62 9.75 -12.94
CA PRO A 143 8.80 9.14 -13.50
C PRO A 143 9.58 8.41 -12.43
N GLN A 144 10.00 7.17 -12.70
CA GLN A 144 10.88 6.44 -11.78
C GLN A 144 12.21 7.18 -11.67
N ALA A 145 12.64 7.42 -10.44
CA ALA A 145 14.03 7.75 -10.21
C ALA A 145 14.88 6.58 -10.73
N ILE A 146 15.81 6.87 -11.66
CA ILE A 146 16.76 5.87 -12.15
C ILE A 146 17.51 5.35 -10.92
N PRO A 147 17.56 4.01 -10.71
CA PRO A 147 18.34 3.47 -9.60
C PRO A 147 19.78 3.97 -9.73
N ARG A 148 20.26 4.63 -8.72
CA ARG A 148 21.70 4.98 -8.69
C ARG A 148 22.46 3.65 -8.61
N LYS A 149 23.24 3.39 -9.65
CA LYS A 149 24.17 2.25 -9.65
C LYS A 149 25.19 2.39 -8.53
#